data_2da3b030ad7893d3253ae4c91cd29ad2
#
_entry.id   2da3b030ad7893d3253ae4c91cd29ad2
#
_cell.length_a   1.000
_cell.length_b   1.000
_cell.length_c   1.000
_cell.angle_alpha   90.00
_cell.angle_beta   90.00
_cell.angle_gamma   90.00
#
_symmetry.space_group_name_H-M   'P 1'
#
loop_
_entity.id
_entity.type
_entity.pdbx_description
1 polymer ?
#
loop_
_entity_poly.entity_id
_entity_poly.type
_entity_poly.pdbx_seq_one_letter_code
_entity_poly.pdbx_strand_id
1 'polypeptide(L)'
;MYYINPDVENLNRIFDQNSREGFLRLDLNENPGGLPLDFIKKSLKSVDTEFVAKYPETEREQAIIAEHAGVSPENICMTNGSTEAIRHTIEAYTRPGGKIVSVTPAYAMYEVYSKMYGRVHVPVPYKKGFKMDVDDIIACMNDDVDMVVIQNPNNPIGDTFTIDEVQRIVDKARAHEIFVLIDEAYYYFNPTTLVDFAIKYDHVILTRTFSKSPLVLS
;
A
#
# COMPACT_ATOMS: atom_id res chain seq x y z
N MET A 1 15.64 20.36 27.18
CA MET A 1 15.31 20.07 25.77
C MET A 1 14.63 18.70 25.74
N TYR A 2 13.46 18.58 25.14
CA TYR A 2 12.77 17.28 25.04
C TYR A 2 13.42 16.42 23.96
N TYR A 3 13.38 15.10 24.12
CA TYR A 3 13.86 14.17 23.12
C TYR A 3 12.94 14.21 21.90
N ILE A 4 13.54 14.33 20.71
CA ILE A 4 12.89 14.11 19.40
C ILE A 4 13.66 13.02 18.71
N ASN A 5 12.95 12.03 18.17
CA ASN A 5 13.58 10.98 17.39
C ASN A 5 14.28 11.59 16.16
N PRO A 6 15.61 11.45 16.02
CA PRO A 6 16.35 12.06 14.90
C PRO A 6 15.89 11.55 13.52
N ASP A 7 15.38 10.31 13.45
CA ASP A 7 14.87 9.73 12.21
C ASP A 7 13.55 10.39 11.75
N VAL A 8 12.87 11.10 12.66
CA VAL A 8 11.60 11.79 12.40
C VAL A 8 11.78 13.30 12.25
N GLU A 9 12.77 13.88 12.94
CA GLU A 9 12.97 15.33 13.01
C GLU A 9 13.11 15.99 11.64
N ASN A 10 13.72 15.30 10.69
CA ASN A 10 13.99 15.79 9.34
C ASN A 10 13.08 15.16 8.25
N LEU A 11 12.03 14.44 8.65
CA LEU A 11 11.05 13.91 7.70
C LEU A 11 10.10 15.01 7.26
N ASN A 12 10.37 15.56 6.08
CA ASN A 12 9.51 16.55 5.46
C ASN A 12 8.74 15.90 4.31
N ARG A 13 7.42 15.83 4.42
CA ARG A 13 6.57 15.63 3.26
C ARG A 13 6.31 16.99 2.63
N ILE A 14 6.71 17.16 1.38
CA ILE A 14 6.41 18.39 0.64
C ILE A 14 4.90 18.40 0.38
N PHE A 15 4.19 19.32 1.04
CA PHE A 15 2.84 19.70 0.66
C PHE A 15 2.91 21.04 -0.04
N ASP A 16 2.26 21.15 -1.19
CA ASP A 16 2.00 22.46 -1.77
C ASP A 16 1.07 23.21 -0.80
N GLN A 17 1.54 24.34 -0.28
CA GLN A 17 0.79 25.20 0.63
C GLN A 17 -0.23 26.08 -0.10
N ASN A 18 -0.23 26.07 -1.43
CA ASN A 18 -1.16 26.86 -2.24
C ASN A 18 -2.52 26.18 -2.30
N SER A 19 -3.57 27.00 -2.39
CA SER A 19 -4.92 26.49 -2.66
C SER A 19 -4.94 25.75 -4.00
N ARG A 20 -5.52 24.56 -4.00
CA ARG A 20 -5.72 23.74 -5.22
C ARG A 20 -7.06 24.08 -5.90
N GLU A 21 -7.78 25.11 -5.40
CA GLU A 21 -9.02 25.59 -5.97
C GLU A 21 -8.77 26.24 -7.34
N GLY A 22 -9.60 25.93 -8.31
CA GLY A 22 -9.48 26.45 -9.68
C GLY A 22 -8.43 25.72 -10.57
N PHE A 23 -7.71 24.74 -10.03
CA PHE A 23 -6.77 23.92 -10.80
C PHE A 23 -7.37 22.55 -11.16
N LEU A 24 -6.98 22.03 -12.31
CA LEU A 24 -7.17 20.60 -12.62
C LEU A 24 -6.23 19.77 -11.76
N ARG A 25 -6.77 19.06 -10.80
CA ARG A 25 -6.00 18.30 -9.79
C ARG A 25 -5.55 16.94 -10.35
N LEU A 26 -4.28 16.85 -10.76
CA LEU A 26 -3.67 15.63 -11.30
C LEU A 26 -2.50 15.12 -10.43
N ASP A 27 -2.28 15.73 -9.26
CA ASP A 27 -1.12 15.55 -8.40
C ASP A 27 -1.27 14.42 -7.37
N LEU A 28 -2.49 14.11 -6.91
CA LEU A 28 -2.75 13.14 -5.85
C LEU A 28 -3.58 11.93 -6.30
N ASN A 29 -3.81 11.77 -7.61
CA ASN A 29 -4.62 10.69 -8.18
C ASN A 29 -6.00 10.60 -7.51
N GLU A 30 -6.64 11.75 -7.34
CA GLU A 30 -8.00 11.89 -6.81
C GLU A 30 -9.04 11.62 -7.90
N ASN A 31 -10.25 11.27 -7.49
CA ASN A 31 -11.40 11.27 -8.38
C ASN A 31 -11.93 12.70 -8.55
N PRO A 32 -11.70 13.38 -9.68
CA PRO A 32 -12.12 14.77 -9.88
C PRO A 32 -13.65 14.92 -10.01
N GLY A 33 -14.36 13.86 -10.38
CA GLY A 33 -15.82 13.85 -10.50
C GLY A 33 -16.55 13.67 -9.17
N GLY A 34 -15.84 13.25 -8.12
CA GLY A 34 -16.42 12.91 -6.82
C GLY A 34 -17.35 11.69 -6.89
N LEU A 35 -18.15 11.52 -5.86
CA LEU A 35 -19.15 10.46 -5.76
C LEU A 35 -20.51 10.95 -6.25
N PRO A 36 -21.37 10.07 -6.81
CA PRO A 36 -22.74 10.44 -7.15
C PRO A 36 -23.48 11.01 -5.93
N LEU A 37 -24.14 12.15 -6.12
CA LEU A 37 -24.81 12.87 -5.03
C LEU A 37 -25.87 12.01 -4.32
N ASP A 38 -26.60 11.19 -5.07
CA ASP A 38 -27.64 10.32 -4.50
C ASP A 38 -27.02 9.19 -3.64
N PHE A 39 -25.86 8.68 -4.03
CA PHE A 39 -25.10 7.75 -3.22
C PHE A 39 -24.68 8.40 -1.89
N ILE A 40 -24.11 9.61 -1.94
CA ILE A 40 -23.73 10.38 -0.74
C ILE A 40 -24.94 10.60 0.16
N LYS A 41 -26.05 11.09 -0.39
CA LYS A 41 -27.30 11.32 0.37
C LYS A 41 -27.84 10.06 1.02
N LYS A 42 -27.81 8.92 0.30
CA LYS A 42 -28.26 7.63 0.83
C LYS A 42 -27.35 7.16 1.98
N SER A 43 -26.02 7.26 1.80
CA SER A 43 -25.06 6.86 2.82
C SER A 43 -25.17 7.71 4.08
N LEU A 44 -25.33 9.04 3.95
CA LEU A 44 -25.49 9.93 5.09
C LEU A 44 -26.80 9.71 5.86
N LYS A 45 -27.83 9.22 5.21
CA LYS A 45 -29.12 8.89 5.88
C LYS A 45 -29.00 7.69 6.84
N SER A 46 -28.00 6.83 6.65
CA SER A 46 -27.77 5.69 7.54
C SER A 46 -26.92 6.05 8.78
N VAL A 47 -26.40 7.28 8.83
CA VAL A 47 -25.61 7.78 9.96
C VAL A 47 -26.56 8.49 10.93
N ASP A 48 -26.80 7.86 12.07
CA ASP A 48 -27.59 8.44 13.15
C ASP A 48 -26.75 8.76 14.39
N THR A 49 -27.38 9.25 15.44
CA THR A 49 -26.70 9.62 16.68
C THR A 49 -26.10 8.42 17.40
N GLU A 50 -26.72 7.27 17.30
CA GLU A 50 -26.24 6.02 17.90
C GLU A 50 -25.00 5.52 17.16
N PHE A 51 -25.01 5.52 15.82
CA PHE A 51 -23.88 5.16 14.98
C PHE A 51 -22.62 5.97 15.30
N VAL A 52 -22.79 7.30 15.52
CA VAL A 52 -21.67 8.19 15.82
C VAL A 52 -21.16 8.03 17.26
N ALA A 53 -22.02 7.62 18.18
CA ALA A 53 -21.70 7.56 19.62
C ALA A 53 -21.05 6.23 20.05
N LYS A 54 -21.18 5.18 19.27
CA LYS A 54 -20.66 3.85 19.59
C LYS A 54 -19.23 3.64 19.09
N TYR A 55 -18.50 2.79 19.76
CA TYR A 55 -17.30 2.20 19.17
C TYR A 55 -17.69 1.38 17.95
N PRO A 56 -16.93 1.45 16.84
CA PRO A 56 -17.24 0.66 15.66
C PRO A 56 -17.11 -0.84 15.96
N GLU A 57 -18.15 -1.58 15.60
CA GLU A 57 -18.14 -3.04 15.54
C GLU A 57 -17.64 -3.42 14.16
N THR A 58 -16.35 -3.77 14.06
CA THR A 58 -15.64 -3.91 12.76
C THR A 58 -15.90 -5.25 12.08
N GLU A 59 -16.49 -6.22 12.77
CA GLU A 59 -16.69 -7.58 12.26
C GLU A 59 -17.59 -7.63 11.04
N ARG A 60 -18.63 -6.78 11.01
CA ARG A 60 -19.55 -6.70 9.87
C ARG A 60 -18.88 -6.10 8.64
N GLU A 61 -18.17 -5.00 8.80
CA GLU A 61 -17.43 -4.34 7.74
C GLU A 61 -16.33 -5.25 7.21
N GLN A 62 -15.63 -5.94 8.10
CA GLN A 62 -14.61 -6.92 7.76
C GLN A 62 -15.20 -8.08 6.92
N ALA A 63 -16.37 -8.59 7.27
CA ALA A 63 -17.05 -9.63 6.50
C ALA A 63 -17.45 -9.15 5.09
N ILE A 64 -17.96 -7.91 4.97
CA ILE A 64 -18.31 -7.31 3.67
C ILE A 64 -17.08 -7.14 2.78
N ILE A 65 -15.97 -6.66 3.37
CA ILE A 65 -14.71 -6.49 2.64
C ILE A 65 -14.14 -7.84 2.22
N ALA A 66 -14.22 -8.84 3.08
CA ALA A 66 -13.78 -10.20 2.80
C ALA A 66 -14.57 -10.83 1.64
N GLU A 67 -15.90 -10.71 1.65
CA GLU A 67 -16.75 -11.13 0.54
C GLU A 67 -16.37 -10.43 -0.78
N HIS A 68 -16.18 -9.11 -0.73
CA HIS A 68 -15.74 -8.33 -1.91
C HIS A 68 -14.35 -8.76 -2.41
N ALA A 69 -13.45 -9.12 -1.52
CA ALA A 69 -12.10 -9.56 -1.85
C ALA A 69 -12.04 -11.06 -2.23
N GLY A 70 -13.10 -11.83 -1.99
CA GLY A 70 -13.14 -13.28 -2.23
C GLY A 70 -12.31 -14.09 -1.23
N VAL A 71 -12.15 -13.59 0.00
CA VAL A 71 -11.37 -14.24 1.06
C VAL A 71 -12.19 -14.44 2.32
N SER A 72 -11.66 -15.19 3.26
CA SER A 72 -12.28 -15.38 4.58
C SER A 72 -12.06 -14.15 5.48
N PRO A 73 -13.02 -13.76 6.36
CA PRO A 73 -12.90 -12.57 7.20
C PRO A 73 -11.63 -12.52 8.06
N GLU A 74 -11.14 -13.65 8.55
CA GLU A 74 -9.89 -13.73 9.32
C GLU A 74 -8.63 -13.31 8.53
N ASN A 75 -8.73 -13.26 7.19
CA ASN A 75 -7.65 -12.77 6.33
C ASN A 75 -7.70 -11.25 6.09
N ILE A 76 -8.65 -10.54 6.70
CA ILE A 76 -8.80 -9.10 6.56
C ILE A 76 -8.35 -8.38 7.83
N CYS A 77 -7.44 -7.42 7.67
CA CYS A 77 -7.10 -6.44 8.69
C CYS A 77 -7.49 -5.05 8.18
N MET A 78 -8.35 -4.36 8.92
CA MET A 78 -8.81 -3.02 8.57
C MET A 78 -7.89 -1.96 9.16
N THR A 79 -7.55 -0.96 8.34
CA THR A 79 -6.69 0.16 8.72
C THR A 79 -7.22 1.46 8.10
N ASN A 80 -6.67 2.62 8.51
CA ASN A 80 -7.00 3.91 7.88
C ASN A 80 -6.32 4.03 6.50
N GLY A 81 -6.76 3.18 5.57
CA GLY A 81 -6.23 3.04 4.21
C GLY A 81 -4.89 2.30 4.14
N SER A 82 -4.43 2.06 2.90
CA SER A 82 -3.17 1.32 2.66
C SER A 82 -1.94 2.02 3.23
N THR A 83 -1.96 3.34 3.39
CA THR A 83 -0.84 4.09 3.98
C THR A 83 -0.55 3.64 5.41
N GLU A 84 -1.58 3.45 6.24
CA GLU A 84 -1.42 2.93 7.60
C GLU A 84 -1.07 1.44 7.59
N ALA A 85 -1.68 0.64 6.71
CA ALA A 85 -1.33 -0.76 6.55
C ALA A 85 0.16 -0.95 6.21
N ILE A 86 0.68 -0.19 5.25
CA ILE A 86 2.11 -0.20 4.88
C ILE A 86 2.99 0.18 6.07
N ARG A 87 2.63 1.24 6.80
CA ARG A 87 3.35 1.69 7.98
C ARG A 87 3.44 0.59 9.03
N HIS A 88 2.30 -0.01 9.40
CA HIS A 88 2.26 -1.08 10.41
C HIS A 88 3.00 -2.34 9.94
N THR A 89 2.92 -2.68 8.67
CA THR A 89 3.65 -3.82 8.11
C THR A 89 5.16 -3.60 8.21
N ILE A 90 5.66 -2.42 7.85
CA ILE A 90 7.08 -2.08 7.98
C ILE A 90 7.50 -2.12 9.46
N GLU A 91 6.71 -1.53 10.35
CA GLU A 91 7.01 -1.52 11.79
C GLU A 91 7.08 -2.92 12.39
N ALA A 92 6.12 -3.78 12.04
CA ALA A 92 5.96 -5.10 12.65
C ALA A 92 6.92 -6.16 12.09
N TYR A 93 7.23 -6.10 10.80
CA TYR A 93 7.93 -7.20 10.10
C TYR A 93 9.34 -6.83 9.64
N THR A 94 9.91 -5.71 10.12
CA THR A 94 11.30 -5.35 9.82
C THR A 94 12.06 -4.96 11.07
N ARG A 95 13.33 -5.33 11.14
CA ARG A 95 14.22 -5.03 12.27
C ARG A 95 14.82 -3.64 12.17
N PRO A 96 15.12 -2.94 13.28
CA PRO A 96 15.96 -1.74 13.23
C PRO A 96 17.26 -1.99 12.48
N GLY A 97 17.60 -1.13 11.51
CA GLY A 97 18.77 -1.32 10.63
C GLY A 97 18.55 -2.31 9.48
N GLY A 98 17.47 -3.07 9.47
CA GLY A 98 17.12 -3.99 8.38
C GLY A 98 16.83 -3.27 7.07
N LYS A 99 16.97 -3.98 5.95
CA LYS A 99 16.81 -3.42 4.61
C LYS A 99 15.41 -3.68 4.06
N ILE A 100 14.88 -2.66 3.37
CA ILE A 100 13.61 -2.75 2.64
C ILE A 100 13.87 -2.44 1.17
N VAL A 101 13.64 -3.43 0.30
CA VAL A 101 13.82 -3.31 -1.15
C VAL A 101 12.50 -2.86 -1.78
N SER A 102 12.53 -1.85 -2.64
CA SER A 102 11.40 -1.49 -3.51
C SER A 102 11.89 -0.87 -4.82
N VAL A 103 11.05 -0.88 -5.84
CA VAL A 103 11.36 -0.20 -7.10
C VAL A 103 11.35 1.32 -6.94
N THR A 104 12.03 2.04 -7.83
CA THR A 104 12.02 3.51 -7.87
C THR A 104 11.98 4.01 -9.32
N PRO A 105 11.11 5.00 -9.66
CA PRO A 105 10.19 5.70 -8.77
C PRO A 105 9.02 4.82 -8.31
N ALA A 106 8.55 5.03 -7.08
CA ALA A 106 7.39 4.39 -6.50
C ALA A 106 6.72 5.33 -5.48
N TYR A 107 5.73 4.83 -4.72
CA TYR A 107 5.09 5.60 -3.66
C TYR A 107 6.11 5.99 -2.58
N ALA A 108 6.29 7.30 -2.38
CA ALA A 108 7.36 7.86 -1.54
C ALA A 108 7.33 7.37 -0.07
N MET A 109 6.18 6.89 0.41
CA MET A 109 6.04 6.50 1.81
C MET A 109 6.82 5.22 2.16
N TYR A 110 7.22 4.41 1.20
CA TYR A 110 8.12 3.28 1.49
C TYR A 110 9.46 3.77 2.03
N GLU A 111 10.07 4.76 1.37
CA GLU A 111 11.31 5.40 1.83
C GLU A 111 11.10 6.17 3.14
N VAL A 112 10.01 6.96 3.23
CA VAL A 112 9.70 7.75 4.42
C VAL A 112 9.54 6.86 5.65
N TYR A 113 8.76 5.77 5.56
CA TYR A 113 8.57 4.87 6.69
C TYR A 113 9.82 4.04 7.00
N SER A 114 10.60 3.67 5.98
CA SER A 114 11.91 3.05 6.23
C SER A 114 12.76 3.94 7.11
N LYS A 115 12.93 5.21 6.75
CA LYS A 115 13.69 6.19 7.55
C LYS A 115 13.07 6.41 8.94
N MET A 116 11.75 6.59 9.02
CA MET A 116 11.03 6.84 10.27
C MET A 116 11.30 5.76 11.33
N TYR A 117 11.43 4.52 10.90
CA TYR A 117 11.68 3.37 11.76
C TYR A 117 13.14 2.94 11.82
N GLY A 118 14.09 3.74 11.29
CA GLY A 118 15.51 3.43 11.29
C GLY A 118 15.85 2.18 10.45
N ARG A 119 15.14 1.99 9.31
CA ARG A 119 15.42 0.95 8.30
C ARG A 119 16.18 1.55 7.14
N VAL A 120 16.86 0.72 6.38
CA VAL A 120 17.60 1.11 5.18
C VAL A 120 16.75 0.82 3.95
N HIS A 121 16.31 1.87 3.26
CA HIS A 121 15.63 1.72 1.97
C HIS A 121 16.64 1.40 0.87
N VAL A 122 16.39 0.35 0.10
CA VAL A 122 17.20 -0.10 -1.04
C VAL A 122 16.38 0.07 -2.32
N PRO A 123 16.53 1.18 -3.03
CA PRO A 123 15.78 1.44 -4.26
C PRO A 123 16.34 0.66 -5.44
N VAL A 124 15.48 -0.02 -6.20
CA VAL A 124 15.81 -0.68 -7.47
C VAL A 124 15.28 0.20 -8.61
N PRO A 125 16.15 0.87 -9.39
CA PRO A 125 15.72 1.82 -10.39
C PRO A 125 15.13 1.13 -11.63
N TYR A 126 14.06 1.73 -12.18
CA TYR A 126 13.57 1.38 -13.51
C TYR A 126 14.65 1.64 -14.57
N LYS A 127 14.77 0.74 -15.54
CA LYS A 127 15.64 0.90 -16.70
C LYS A 127 15.08 1.95 -17.67
N LYS A 128 15.87 2.32 -18.68
CA LYS A 128 15.44 3.24 -19.75
C LYS A 128 14.13 2.72 -20.39
N GLY A 129 13.18 3.64 -20.56
CA GLY A 129 11.84 3.32 -21.06
C GLY A 129 10.88 2.76 -20.00
N PHE A 130 11.17 2.99 -18.75
CA PHE A 130 10.36 2.55 -17.59
C PHE A 130 10.12 1.04 -17.57
N LYS A 131 11.14 0.27 -17.91
CA LYS A 131 11.10 -1.19 -17.83
C LYS A 131 11.72 -1.67 -16.52
N MET A 132 11.03 -2.51 -15.79
CA MET A 132 11.54 -3.23 -14.63
C MET A 132 11.88 -4.66 -15.05
N ASP A 133 13.04 -5.12 -14.59
CA ASP A 133 13.42 -6.51 -14.70
C ASP A 133 13.35 -7.13 -13.31
N VAL A 134 12.55 -8.16 -13.14
CA VAL A 134 12.40 -8.83 -11.85
C VAL A 134 13.74 -9.37 -11.31
N ASP A 135 14.68 -9.68 -12.19
CA ASP A 135 16.02 -10.16 -11.79
C ASP A 135 16.81 -9.07 -11.08
N ASP A 136 16.61 -7.79 -11.40
CA ASP A 136 17.24 -6.68 -10.68
C ASP A 136 16.73 -6.57 -9.24
N ILE A 137 15.44 -6.86 -9.00
CA ILE A 137 14.86 -6.91 -7.65
C ILE A 137 15.44 -8.12 -6.89
N ILE A 138 15.40 -9.30 -7.52
CA ILE A 138 15.87 -10.56 -6.93
C ILE A 138 17.36 -10.47 -6.56
N ALA A 139 18.18 -9.80 -7.38
CA ALA A 139 19.60 -9.59 -7.10
C ALA A 139 19.87 -8.75 -5.83
N CYS A 140 18.92 -7.91 -5.42
CA CYS A 140 19.02 -7.14 -4.18
C CYS A 140 18.57 -7.93 -2.93
N MET A 141 17.92 -9.10 -3.10
CA MET A 141 17.34 -9.90 -2.01
C MET A 141 18.36 -10.88 -1.45
N ASN A 142 18.88 -10.56 -0.28
CA ASN A 142 19.85 -11.38 0.48
C ASN A 142 19.47 -11.40 1.98
N ASP A 143 20.23 -12.09 2.80
CA ASP A 143 19.93 -12.31 4.23
C ASP A 143 19.90 -11.03 5.09
N ASP A 144 20.36 -9.88 4.57
CA ASP A 144 20.27 -8.59 5.23
C ASP A 144 18.93 -7.86 4.95
N VAL A 145 18.11 -8.40 4.04
CA VAL A 145 16.83 -7.81 3.65
C VAL A 145 15.71 -8.38 4.49
N ASP A 146 14.94 -7.51 5.14
CA ASP A 146 13.79 -7.91 5.93
C ASP A 146 12.50 -7.92 5.10
N MET A 147 12.41 -7.02 4.11
CA MET A 147 11.19 -6.86 3.33
C MET A 147 11.46 -6.47 1.88
N VAL A 148 10.66 -7.01 0.97
CA VAL A 148 10.51 -6.51 -0.40
C VAL A 148 9.11 -5.97 -0.60
N VAL A 149 8.98 -4.79 -1.23
CA VAL A 149 7.71 -4.14 -1.54
C VAL A 149 7.46 -4.19 -3.04
N ILE A 150 6.33 -4.77 -3.43
CA ILE A 150 5.84 -4.85 -4.81
C ILE A 150 4.61 -3.96 -4.94
N GLN A 151 4.73 -2.82 -5.59
CA GLN A 151 3.58 -1.98 -5.91
C GLN A 151 3.00 -2.41 -7.27
N ASN A 152 1.77 -2.91 -7.28
CA ASN A 152 1.16 -3.53 -8.45
C ASN A 152 -0.33 -3.16 -8.61
N PRO A 153 -0.69 -2.21 -9.49
CA PRO A 153 0.17 -1.40 -10.37
C PRO A 153 1.09 -0.40 -9.64
N ASN A 154 2.25 -0.13 -10.24
CA ASN A 154 3.17 0.88 -9.74
C ASN A 154 2.62 2.31 -9.93
N ASN A 155 2.88 3.18 -8.99
CA ASN A 155 2.68 4.62 -9.10
C ASN A 155 4.04 5.32 -8.94
N PRO A 156 4.50 6.11 -9.93
CA PRO A 156 3.72 6.76 -10.99
C PRO A 156 3.78 6.08 -12.37
N ILE A 157 4.49 4.97 -12.54
CA ILE A 157 4.79 4.41 -13.86
C ILE A 157 3.58 3.71 -14.50
N GLY A 158 2.73 3.08 -13.69
CA GLY A 158 1.60 2.27 -14.17
C GLY A 158 2.00 0.85 -14.61
N ASP A 159 3.25 0.48 -14.39
CA ASP A 159 3.75 -0.86 -14.69
C ASP A 159 3.18 -1.92 -13.74
N THR A 160 3.14 -3.16 -14.19
CA THR A 160 2.62 -4.30 -13.42
C THR A 160 3.53 -5.51 -13.55
N PHE A 161 3.59 -6.28 -12.48
CA PHE A 161 4.25 -7.59 -12.49
C PHE A 161 3.25 -8.68 -12.85
N THR A 162 3.69 -9.64 -13.64
CA THR A 162 2.96 -10.88 -13.90
C THR A 162 2.96 -11.78 -12.66
N ILE A 163 2.02 -12.73 -12.62
CA ILE A 163 1.97 -13.73 -11.53
C ILE A 163 3.29 -14.51 -11.44
N ASP A 164 3.88 -14.89 -12.59
CA ASP A 164 5.14 -15.64 -12.62
C ASP A 164 6.31 -14.82 -12.07
N GLU A 165 6.37 -13.51 -12.34
CA GLU A 165 7.39 -12.62 -11.79
C GLU A 165 7.23 -12.45 -10.28
N VAL A 166 5.99 -12.29 -9.80
CA VAL A 166 5.70 -12.23 -8.37
C VAL A 166 6.04 -13.56 -7.69
N GLN A 167 5.73 -14.70 -8.32
CA GLN A 167 6.10 -16.02 -7.81
C GLN A 167 7.61 -16.13 -7.59
N ARG A 168 8.41 -15.70 -8.57
CA ARG A 168 9.88 -15.73 -8.45
C ARG A 168 10.40 -14.88 -7.29
N ILE A 169 9.79 -13.69 -7.06
CA ILE A 169 10.13 -12.84 -5.91
C ILE A 169 9.75 -13.53 -4.60
N VAL A 170 8.54 -14.09 -4.50
CA VAL A 170 8.05 -14.75 -3.28
C VAL A 170 8.86 -16.01 -2.96
N ASP A 171 9.23 -16.80 -3.95
CA ASP A 171 10.09 -17.97 -3.75
C ASP A 171 11.49 -17.58 -3.24
N LYS A 172 12.06 -16.51 -3.82
CA LYS A 172 13.33 -15.96 -3.35
C LYS A 172 13.20 -15.39 -1.93
N ALA A 173 12.12 -14.68 -1.64
CA ALA A 173 11.83 -14.12 -0.32
C ALA A 173 11.76 -15.23 0.74
N ARG A 174 11.04 -16.30 0.45
CA ARG A 174 10.91 -17.46 1.33
C ARG A 174 12.25 -18.11 1.65
N ALA A 175 13.13 -18.22 0.65
CA ALA A 175 14.45 -18.83 0.83
C ALA A 175 15.39 -18.01 1.71
N HIS A 176 15.14 -16.72 1.91
CA HIS A 176 15.93 -15.79 2.72
C HIS A 176 15.17 -15.20 3.91
N GLU A 177 13.99 -15.75 4.26
CA GLU A 177 13.12 -15.26 5.35
C GLU A 177 12.73 -13.77 5.21
N ILE A 178 12.58 -13.30 3.95
CA ILE A 178 12.19 -11.94 3.61
C ILE A 178 10.66 -11.85 3.58
N PHE A 179 10.09 -10.81 4.20
CA PHE A 179 8.67 -10.53 4.14
C PHE A 179 8.29 -9.84 2.82
N VAL A 180 7.15 -10.18 2.24
CA VAL A 180 6.68 -9.57 0.98
C VAL A 180 5.45 -8.71 1.25
N LEU A 181 5.54 -7.42 0.91
CA LEU A 181 4.42 -6.50 0.92
C LEU A 181 3.98 -6.22 -0.51
N ILE A 182 2.77 -6.63 -0.87
CA ILE A 182 2.14 -6.34 -2.16
C ILE A 182 1.18 -5.15 -1.98
N ASP A 183 1.45 -4.03 -2.65
CA ASP A 183 0.59 -2.86 -2.60
C ASP A 183 -0.28 -2.76 -3.86
N GLU A 184 -1.56 -3.11 -3.71
CA GLU A 184 -2.61 -3.00 -4.73
C GLU A 184 -3.48 -1.74 -4.56
N ALA A 185 -2.91 -0.61 -4.12
CA ALA A 185 -3.68 0.64 -3.99
C ALA A 185 -4.35 1.07 -5.30
N TYR A 186 -3.82 0.65 -6.44
CA TYR A 186 -4.35 0.94 -7.78
C TYR A 186 -5.00 -0.27 -8.45
N TYR A 187 -5.42 -1.29 -7.70
CA TYR A 187 -6.06 -2.51 -8.19
C TYR A 187 -7.18 -2.25 -9.21
N TYR A 188 -8.04 -1.28 -8.94
CA TYR A 188 -9.20 -1.00 -9.80
C TYR A 188 -8.85 -0.44 -11.19
N PHE A 189 -7.61 -0.04 -11.41
CA PHE A 189 -7.09 0.38 -12.72
C PHE A 189 -6.48 -0.78 -13.51
N ASN A 190 -6.18 -1.90 -12.84
CA ASN A 190 -5.77 -3.16 -13.44
C ASN A 190 -6.44 -4.31 -12.68
N PRO A 191 -7.48 -4.96 -13.23
CA PRO A 191 -8.29 -5.94 -12.50
C PRO A 191 -7.58 -7.26 -12.20
N THR A 192 -6.33 -7.43 -12.61
CA THR A 192 -5.53 -8.60 -12.23
C THR A 192 -5.08 -8.47 -10.78
N THR A 193 -5.70 -9.23 -9.90
CA THR A 193 -5.37 -9.25 -8.47
C THR A 193 -4.42 -10.38 -8.12
N LEU A 194 -3.63 -10.14 -7.08
CA LEU A 194 -2.75 -11.13 -6.44
C LEU A 194 -3.32 -11.64 -5.10
N VAL A 195 -4.60 -11.37 -4.77
CA VAL A 195 -5.22 -11.80 -3.52
C VAL A 195 -5.18 -13.33 -3.38
N ASP A 196 -5.67 -14.06 -4.39
CA ASP A 196 -5.68 -15.53 -4.38
C ASP A 196 -4.27 -16.14 -4.32
N PHE A 197 -3.29 -15.36 -4.72
CA PHE A 197 -1.89 -15.70 -4.62
C PHE A 197 -1.39 -15.44 -3.19
N ALA A 198 -1.61 -14.23 -2.67
CA ALA A 198 -1.08 -13.78 -1.38
C ALA A 198 -1.55 -14.65 -0.20
N ILE A 199 -2.82 -15.05 -0.18
CA ILE A 199 -3.40 -15.88 0.91
C ILE A 199 -2.77 -17.28 1.06
N LYS A 200 -1.95 -17.71 0.09
CA LYS A 200 -1.26 -19.01 0.14
C LYS A 200 0.05 -18.99 0.93
N TYR A 201 0.51 -17.80 1.30
CA TYR A 201 1.84 -17.59 1.90
C TYR A 201 1.73 -16.82 3.21
N ASP A 202 2.35 -17.33 4.26
CA ASP A 202 2.39 -16.74 5.61
C ASP A 202 3.33 -15.53 5.74
N HIS A 203 4.22 -15.33 4.76
CA HIS A 203 5.16 -14.21 4.69
C HIS A 203 4.76 -13.16 3.64
N VAL A 204 3.51 -13.15 3.18
CA VAL A 204 2.98 -12.19 2.20
C VAL A 204 1.79 -11.45 2.77
N ILE A 205 1.84 -10.12 2.75
CA ILE A 205 0.69 -9.25 3.02
C ILE A 205 0.35 -8.48 1.74
N LEU A 206 -0.95 -8.36 1.46
CA LEU A 206 -1.44 -7.54 0.37
C LEU A 206 -2.27 -6.39 0.94
N THR A 207 -1.99 -5.16 0.48
CA THR A 207 -2.72 -3.97 0.90
C THR A 207 -3.59 -3.42 -0.22
N ARG A 208 -4.79 -2.93 0.14
CA ARG A 208 -5.72 -2.22 -0.74
C ARG A 208 -6.24 -0.96 -0.06
N THR A 209 -6.87 -0.09 -0.84
CA THR A 209 -7.50 1.13 -0.32
C THR A 209 -8.74 1.50 -1.14
N PHE A 210 -9.72 2.09 -0.48
CA PHE A 210 -10.86 2.71 -1.12
C PHE A 210 -10.59 4.16 -1.57
N SER A 211 -9.39 4.71 -1.30
CA SER A 211 -9.06 6.11 -1.59
C SER A 211 -8.90 6.42 -3.08
N LYS A 212 -8.68 5.43 -3.94
CA LYS A 212 -8.31 5.66 -5.34
C LYS A 212 -9.45 5.38 -6.32
N SER A 213 -10.23 4.32 -6.17
CA SER A 213 -11.18 3.99 -7.21
C SER A 213 -12.47 3.22 -6.90
N PRO A 214 -12.73 2.53 -5.82
CA PRO A 214 -13.87 1.63 -5.77
C PRO A 214 -15.24 2.32 -5.90
N LEU A 215 -15.28 3.61 -5.73
CA LEU A 215 -16.51 4.40 -5.75
C LEU A 215 -16.81 5.05 -7.11
N VAL A 216 -16.09 4.63 -8.16
CA VAL A 216 -16.25 5.18 -9.53
C VAL A 216 -16.95 4.19 -10.46
N LEU A 217 -17.07 2.91 -10.06
CA LEU A 217 -17.46 1.81 -10.95
C LEU A 217 -18.82 1.17 -10.61
N SER A 218 -19.72 1.91 -10.01
CA SER A 218 -21.11 1.44 -9.88
C SER A 218 -22.08 2.30 -10.66
#